data_6296bc62c6b2d7a3b2370876e8c6081b
#
_entry.id   6296bc62c6b2d7a3b2370876e8c6081b
#
_cell.length_a   1.000
_cell.length_b   1.000
_cell.length_c   1.000
_cell.angle_alpha   90.00
_cell.angle_beta   90.00
_cell.angle_gamma   90.00
#
_symmetry.space_group_name_H-M   'P 1'
#
loop_
_entity.id
_entity.type
_entity.pdbx_description
1 polymer ?
#
loop_
_entity_poly.entity_id
_entity_poly.type
_entity_poly.pdbx_seq_one_letter_code
_entity_poly.pdbx_strand_id
1 'polypeptide(L)'
;TLRALFGEVRRVLKPTGTCWVNIGDCYACASKPAVDPYRCTTSGKLMPPQGRAPVPDGLQAKSLIGLPWRVAMALQQDGWVLRNAVVWHKPNGMPESVRDRFAGKYEYVFLLAKSPRYYFNLDAVRTDRGANPGDVWSIPTRPSGVGHFAVMPTELVRRCLQAGCPRWVCANCGLPAEGDWCRCGEGAGRRPAVVLDPFVGSGTTLLVARELGLEGVGIELNPEYESVMRKRLGAGNVLLPDVSFHCFREGE
;
A
#
# COMPACT_ATOMS: atom_id res chain seq x y z
N THR A 1 2.46 -0.91 -16.61
CA THR A 1 3.47 -1.54 -15.72
C THR A 1 3.55 -0.78 -14.40
N LEU A 2 4.04 -1.43 -13.31
CA LEU A 2 4.19 -0.79 -11.99
C LEU A 2 5.04 0.49 -12.05
N ARG A 3 6.14 0.51 -12.82
CA ARG A 3 6.98 1.71 -12.99
C ARG A 3 6.18 2.91 -13.51
N ALA A 4 5.36 2.72 -14.53
CA ALA A 4 4.53 3.80 -15.09
C ALA A 4 3.53 4.32 -14.05
N LEU A 5 2.85 3.42 -13.32
CA LEU A 5 1.92 3.79 -12.27
C LEU A 5 2.62 4.57 -11.15
N PHE A 6 3.76 4.09 -10.65
CA PHE A 6 4.50 4.80 -9.61
C PHE A 6 5.15 6.10 -10.12
N GLY A 7 5.36 6.25 -11.43
CA GLY A 7 5.68 7.53 -12.07
C GLY A 7 4.57 8.56 -11.86
N GLU A 8 3.30 8.16 -12.08
CA GLU A 8 2.14 9.02 -11.85
C GLU A 8 1.91 9.30 -10.35
N VAL A 9 2.08 8.29 -9.49
CA VAL A 9 2.06 8.50 -8.02
C VAL A 9 3.11 9.55 -7.63
N ARG A 10 4.33 9.44 -8.16
CA ARG A 10 5.40 10.40 -7.90
C ARG A 10 5.07 11.79 -8.43
N ARG A 11 4.40 11.90 -9.57
CA ARG A 11 3.96 13.17 -10.15
C ARG A 11 3.02 13.91 -9.21
N VAL A 12 2.00 13.24 -8.68
CA VAL A 12 0.98 13.86 -7.81
C VAL A 12 1.42 14.01 -6.35
N LEU A 13 2.37 13.18 -5.88
CA LEU A 13 2.87 13.23 -4.51
C LEU A 13 3.54 14.59 -4.23
N LYS A 14 3.27 15.16 -3.07
CA LYS A 14 3.94 16.39 -2.61
C LYS A 14 5.46 16.18 -2.46
N PRO A 15 6.30 17.23 -2.61
CA PRO A 15 7.75 17.10 -2.42
C PRO A 15 8.17 16.49 -1.09
N THR A 16 7.41 16.76 -0.03
CA THR A 16 7.62 16.21 1.33
C THR A 16 6.93 14.88 1.57
N GLY A 17 6.21 14.34 0.57
CA GLY A 17 5.42 13.13 0.73
C GLY A 17 6.24 11.86 0.74
N THR A 18 5.68 10.83 1.38
CA THR A 18 6.21 9.46 1.43
C THR A 18 5.31 8.51 0.68
N CYS A 19 5.88 7.43 0.19
CA CYS A 19 5.15 6.33 -0.45
C CYS A 19 5.57 5.02 0.22
N TRP A 20 4.59 4.23 0.65
CA TRP A 20 4.80 2.96 1.31
C TRP A 20 4.31 1.83 0.40
N VAL A 21 5.21 0.92 0.03
CA VAL A 21 4.92 -0.16 -0.92
C VAL A 21 5.08 -1.50 -0.23
N ASN A 22 3.97 -2.16 0.06
CA ASN A 22 3.96 -3.56 0.49
C ASN A 22 3.93 -4.46 -0.74
N ILE A 23 4.87 -5.38 -0.83
CA ILE A 23 4.96 -6.31 -1.93
C ILE A 23 5.53 -7.65 -1.47
N GLY A 24 4.82 -8.73 -1.80
CA GLY A 24 5.25 -10.10 -1.57
C GLY A 24 6.13 -10.62 -2.70
N ASP A 25 6.95 -11.60 -2.38
CA ASP A 25 7.76 -12.31 -3.36
C ASP A 25 7.10 -13.62 -3.79
N CYS A 26 7.56 -14.19 -4.88
CA CYS A 26 7.11 -15.47 -5.37
C CYS A 26 8.26 -16.28 -5.99
N TYR A 27 8.00 -17.56 -6.25
CA TYR A 27 8.97 -18.46 -6.85
C TYR A 27 8.65 -18.73 -8.31
N ALA A 28 9.68 -18.77 -9.14
CA ALA A 28 9.57 -19.17 -10.55
C ALA A 28 9.12 -20.62 -10.67
N CYS A 29 8.05 -20.86 -11.41
CA CYS A 29 7.47 -22.19 -11.58
C CYS A 29 7.52 -22.64 -13.02
N ALA A 30 7.99 -23.87 -13.24
CA ALA A 30 8.11 -24.51 -14.56
C ALA A 30 6.75 -24.99 -15.14
N SER A 31 5.63 -24.71 -14.52
CA SER A 31 4.33 -25.11 -15.03
C SER A 31 3.79 -24.15 -16.08
N LYS A 32 3.09 -24.70 -17.08
CA LYS A 32 2.50 -24.00 -18.24
C LYS A 32 1.91 -22.63 -17.84
N PRO A 33 2.05 -21.62 -18.71
CA PRO A 33 1.50 -20.29 -18.44
C PRO A 33 0.01 -20.41 -18.09
N ALA A 34 -0.42 -19.60 -17.12
CA ALA A 34 -1.83 -19.48 -16.81
C ALA A 34 -2.57 -19.08 -18.09
N VAL A 35 -3.54 -19.87 -18.45
CA VAL A 35 -4.48 -19.51 -19.50
C VAL A 35 -5.25 -18.32 -18.97
N ASP A 36 -5.10 -17.17 -19.62
CA ASP A 36 -5.82 -15.92 -19.38
C ASP A 36 -5.82 -15.41 -17.91
N PRO A 37 -5.08 -14.34 -17.60
CA PRO A 37 -5.08 -13.72 -16.27
C PRO A 37 -6.47 -13.14 -15.87
N TYR A 38 -7.40 -13.04 -16.82
CA TYR A 38 -8.74 -12.47 -16.62
C TYR A 38 -9.87 -13.45 -16.92
N ARG A 39 -9.67 -14.75 -16.71
CA ARG A 39 -10.70 -15.75 -16.97
C ARG A 39 -11.95 -15.46 -16.12
N CYS A 40 -13.01 -15.04 -16.80
CA CYS A 40 -14.33 -14.92 -16.22
C CYS A 40 -14.99 -16.31 -16.10
N THR A 41 -15.58 -16.62 -14.95
CA THR A 41 -16.44 -17.81 -14.84
C THR A 41 -17.73 -17.61 -15.64
N THR A 42 -18.42 -18.70 -15.98
CA THR A 42 -19.76 -18.67 -16.60
C THR A 42 -20.79 -17.85 -15.78
N SER A 43 -20.48 -17.52 -14.54
CA SER A 43 -21.28 -16.64 -13.67
C SER A 43 -20.79 -15.18 -13.63
N GLY A 44 -19.87 -14.77 -14.51
CA GLY A 44 -19.36 -13.40 -14.57
C GLY A 44 -18.36 -13.05 -13.46
N LYS A 45 -17.91 -14.01 -12.65
CA LYS A 45 -16.99 -13.77 -11.55
C LYS A 45 -15.54 -13.78 -12.05
N LEU A 46 -14.83 -12.68 -11.90
CA LEU A 46 -13.39 -12.63 -12.12
C LEU A 46 -12.69 -13.57 -11.12
N MET A 47 -12.08 -14.64 -11.65
CA MET A 47 -11.22 -15.47 -10.82
C MET A 47 -9.83 -14.86 -10.76
N PRO A 48 -9.18 -14.85 -9.58
CA PRO A 48 -7.77 -14.54 -9.53
C PRO A 48 -7.02 -15.51 -10.45
N PRO A 49 -5.95 -15.09 -11.12
CA PRO A 49 -5.21 -15.94 -12.05
C PRO A 49 -4.78 -17.21 -11.33
N GLN A 50 -5.43 -18.31 -11.65
CA GLN A 50 -5.03 -19.64 -11.22
C GLN A 50 -3.91 -20.12 -12.14
N GLY A 51 -2.72 -19.66 -11.87
CA GLY A 51 -1.54 -20.06 -12.61
C GLY A 51 -0.30 -19.56 -11.90
N ARG A 52 0.72 -20.39 -11.96
CA ARG A 52 2.03 -20.01 -11.45
C ARG A 52 2.65 -19.08 -12.48
N ALA A 53 3.25 -17.97 -12.01
CA ALA A 53 3.95 -17.04 -12.89
C ALA A 53 4.97 -17.80 -13.76
N PRO A 54 5.05 -17.50 -15.07
CA PRO A 54 6.05 -18.13 -15.93
C PRO A 54 7.45 -17.84 -15.38
N VAL A 55 8.40 -18.72 -15.69
CA VAL A 55 9.80 -18.49 -15.29
C VAL A 55 10.30 -17.28 -16.05
N PRO A 56 10.68 -16.18 -15.36
CA PRO A 56 11.26 -15.02 -16.02
C PRO A 56 12.57 -15.38 -16.75
N ASP A 57 12.85 -14.72 -17.85
CA ASP A 57 14.09 -14.90 -18.60
C ASP A 57 15.31 -14.78 -17.69
N GLY A 58 16.25 -15.70 -17.82
CA GLY A 58 17.48 -15.75 -17.02
C GLY A 58 17.33 -16.37 -15.63
N LEU A 59 16.13 -16.84 -15.23
CA LEU A 59 15.94 -17.59 -13.99
C LEU A 59 15.71 -19.07 -14.25
N GLN A 60 16.09 -19.90 -13.29
CA GLN A 60 15.74 -21.31 -13.28
C GLN A 60 14.42 -21.54 -12.52
N ALA A 61 13.72 -22.62 -12.85
CA ALA A 61 12.58 -23.05 -12.05
C ALA A 61 12.95 -23.19 -10.56
N LYS A 62 12.03 -22.89 -9.67
CA LYS A 62 12.19 -22.82 -8.22
C LYS A 62 13.02 -21.63 -7.69
N SER A 63 13.62 -20.79 -8.54
CA SER A 63 14.29 -19.58 -8.07
C SER A 63 13.31 -18.64 -7.39
N LEU A 64 13.71 -18.02 -6.28
CA LEU A 64 13.01 -16.85 -5.75
C LEU A 64 13.17 -15.71 -6.75
N ILE A 65 12.05 -15.09 -7.16
CA ILE A 65 12.08 -14.07 -8.21
C ILE A 65 12.76 -12.78 -7.74
N GLY A 66 12.67 -12.47 -6.45
CA GLY A 66 13.18 -11.23 -5.89
C GLY A 66 12.34 -10.02 -6.30
N LEU A 67 11.05 -10.22 -6.57
CA LEU A 67 10.15 -9.19 -7.06
C LEU A 67 10.15 -7.91 -6.22
N PRO A 68 10.11 -7.97 -4.87
CA PRO A 68 10.14 -6.76 -4.04
C PRO A 68 11.35 -5.88 -4.32
N TRP A 69 12.53 -6.46 -4.34
CA TRP A 69 13.78 -5.72 -4.58
C TRP A 69 13.93 -5.25 -6.02
N ARG A 70 13.45 -6.03 -6.99
CA ARG A 70 13.43 -5.59 -8.40
C ARG A 70 12.56 -4.35 -8.58
N VAL A 71 11.40 -4.30 -7.92
CA VAL A 71 10.52 -3.13 -7.94
C VAL A 71 11.18 -1.95 -7.22
N ALA A 72 11.70 -2.16 -6.00
CA ALA A 72 12.33 -1.10 -5.22
C ALA A 72 13.52 -0.46 -5.96
N MET A 73 14.40 -1.29 -6.55
CA MET A 73 15.55 -0.81 -7.34
C MET A 73 15.12 -0.08 -8.61
N ALA A 74 14.08 -0.57 -9.30
CA ALA A 74 13.56 0.10 -10.49
C ALA A 74 12.97 1.47 -10.15
N LEU A 75 12.23 1.60 -9.03
CA LEU A 75 11.71 2.87 -8.56
C LEU A 75 12.83 3.82 -8.13
N GLN A 76 13.89 3.29 -7.50
CA GLN A 76 15.08 4.09 -7.17
C GLN A 76 15.74 4.65 -8.42
N GLN A 77 15.87 3.86 -9.49
CA GLN A 77 16.36 4.32 -10.79
C GLN A 77 15.45 5.38 -11.43
N ASP A 78 14.14 5.33 -11.16
CA ASP A 78 13.15 6.33 -11.59
C ASP A 78 13.15 7.60 -10.72
N GLY A 79 14.13 7.73 -9.80
CA GLY A 79 14.37 8.93 -9.00
C GLY A 79 13.64 8.95 -7.65
N TRP A 80 13.06 7.82 -7.21
CA TRP A 80 12.60 7.70 -5.84
C TRP A 80 13.77 7.56 -4.86
N VAL A 81 13.64 8.14 -3.68
CA VAL A 81 14.58 7.95 -2.57
C VAL A 81 14.13 6.76 -1.75
N LEU A 82 14.80 5.61 -1.89
CA LEU A 82 14.54 4.42 -1.08
C LEU A 82 15.13 4.62 0.32
N ARG A 83 14.28 4.68 1.35
CA ARG A 83 14.68 5.01 2.72
C ARG A 83 14.77 3.83 3.65
N ASN A 84 13.79 2.91 3.59
CA ASN A 84 13.78 1.68 4.36
C ASN A 84 13.25 0.51 3.55
N ALA A 85 13.71 -0.68 3.90
CA ALA A 85 13.12 -1.96 3.53
C ALA A 85 12.68 -2.67 4.83
N VAL A 86 11.46 -2.35 5.26
CA VAL A 86 10.89 -2.93 6.48
C VAL A 86 10.48 -4.36 6.23
N VAL A 87 10.83 -5.26 7.14
CA VAL A 87 10.36 -6.65 7.15
C VAL A 87 9.07 -6.75 7.95
N TRP A 88 7.96 -6.98 7.28
CA TRP A 88 6.70 -7.32 7.94
C TRP A 88 6.65 -8.82 8.20
N HIS A 89 7.02 -9.23 9.42
CA HIS A 89 6.92 -10.59 9.90
C HIS A 89 5.46 -10.94 10.23
N LYS A 90 4.99 -12.08 9.70
CA LYS A 90 3.63 -12.62 9.88
C LYS A 90 3.68 -13.82 10.83
N PRO A 91 3.53 -13.63 12.16
CA PRO A 91 3.67 -14.72 13.14
C PRO A 91 2.66 -15.85 12.92
N ASN A 92 1.48 -15.53 12.39
CA ASN A 92 0.41 -16.45 12.06
C ASN A 92 0.28 -16.72 10.54
N GLY A 93 1.35 -16.51 9.76
CA GLY A 93 1.32 -16.76 8.31
C GLY A 93 0.93 -18.21 8.00
N MET A 94 0.15 -18.39 6.92
CA MET A 94 -0.33 -19.69 6.46
C MET A 94 0.86 -20.68 6.33
N PRO A 95 0.69 -21.94 6.77
CA PRO A 95 1.68 -22.97 6.52
C PRO A 95 1.88 -23.22 5.03
N GLU A 96 3.12 -23.38 4.60
CA GLU A 96 3.46 -23.80 3.25
C GLU A 96 3.93 -25.27 3.27
N SER A 97 3.33 -26.10 2.42
CA SER A 97 3.72 -27.53 2.27
C SER A 97 4.95 -27.64 1.37
N VAL A 98 6.08 -27.10 1.83
CA VAL A 98 7.36 -27.14 1.11
C VAL A 98 8.38 -27.97 1.88
N ARG A 99 9.26 -28.69 1.16
CA ARG A 99 10.25 -29.61 1.75
C ARG A 99 11.69 -29.30 1.37
N ASP A 100 11.88 -28.41 0.40
CA ASP A 100 13.18 -28.08 -0.20
C ASP A 100 13.57 -26.60 0.01
N ARG A 101 12.86 -25.89 0.87
CA ARG A 101 13.14 -24.54 1.35
C ARG A 101 12.37 -24.22 2.62
N PHE A 102 12.73 -23.14 3.26
CA PHE A 102 11.94 -22.62 4.38
C PHE A 102 10.63 -21.97 3.89
N ALA A 103 9.57 -22.10 4.72
CA ALA A 103 8.30 -21.42 4.49
C ALA A 103 8.45 -19.89 4.65
N GLY A 104 7.87 -19.12 3.76
CA GLY A 104 7.86 -17.65 3.82
C GLY A 104 7.03 -17.15 5.00
N LYS A 105 7.61 -16.31 5.85
CA LYS A 105 6.93 -15.72 7.02
C LYS A 105 6.96 -14.20 7.04
N TYR A 106 7.38 -13.57 5.98
CA TYR A 106 7.43 -12.11 5.89
C TYR A 106 7.15 -11.59 4.49
N GLU A 107 6.86 -10.32 4.42
CA GLU A 107 6.87 -9.50 3.21
C GLU A 107 7.68 -8.24 3.45
N TYR A 108 8.05 -7.55 2.38
CA TYR A 108 8.67 -6.24 2.47
C TYR A 108 7.65 -5.12 2.42
N VAL A 109 7.92 -4.07 3.19
CA VAL A 109 7.27 -2.76 3.09
C VAL A 109 8.36 -1.72 2.86
N PHE A 110 8.44 -1.20 1.65
CA PHE A 110 9.44 -0.18 1.31
C PHE A 110 8.93 1.21 1.64
N LEU A 111 9.74 1.99 2.34
CA LEU A 111 9.56 3.42 2.48
C LEU A 111 10.31 4.13 1.37
N LEU A 112 9.58 4.79 0.50
CA LEU A 112 10.06 5.61 -0.57
C LEU A 112 9.67 7.06 -0.33
N ALA A 113 10.52 8.00 -0.73
CA ALA A 113 10.24 9.42 -0.66
C ALA A 113 10.48 10.09 -2.01
N LYS A 114 9.74 11.19 -2.29
CA LYS A 114 9.89 11.95 -3.52
C LYS A 114 11.18 12.75 -3.55
N SER A 115 11.66 13.21 -2.39
CA SER A 115 12.88 13.99 -2.22
C SER A 115 13.63 13.58 -0.94
N PRO A 116 14.91 13.94 -0.79
CA PRO A 116 15.67 13.67 0.43
C PRO A 116 15.09 14.34 1.69
N ARG A 117 14.42 15.48 1.52
CA ARG A 117 13.71 16.17 2.60
C ARG A 117 12.22 15.81 2.53
N TYR A 118 11.79 14.86 3.35
CA TYR A 118 10.42 14.36 3.42
C TYR A 118 9.91 14.37 4.86
N TYR A 119 8.59 14.33 5.03
CA TYR A 119 7.97 14.26 6.34
C TYR A 119 8.12 12.86 6.94
N PHE A 120 8.58 12.80 8.19
CA PHE A 120 8.63 11.56 8.96
C PHE A 120 8.47 11.87 10.45
N ASN A 121 7.42 11.35 11.07
CA ASN A 121 7.13 11.51 12.48
C ASN A 121 7.48 10.23 13.25
N LEU A 122 8.71 10.14 13.75
CA LEU A 122 9.16 9.00 14.54
C LEU A 122 8.40 8.92 15.88
N ASP A 123 8.07 10.07 16.48
CA ASP A 123 7.47 10.11 17.83
C ASP A 123 6.07 9.50 17.82
N ALA A 124 5.33 9.60 16.72
CA ALA A 124 4.01 8.98 16.56
C ALA A 124 4.03 7.45 16.52
N VAL A 125 5.19 6.84 16.32
CA VAL A 125 5.34 5.39 16.17
C VAL A 125 6.34 4.76 17.14
N ARG A 126 6.86 5.52 18.12
CA ARG A 126 7.74 4.98 19.14
C ARG A 126 7.09 3.82 19.91
N THR A 127 7.89 2.92 20.40
CA THR A 127 7.44 1.87 21.32
C THR A 127 6.99 2.50 22.66
N ASP A 128 6.26 1.73 23.47
CA ASP A 128 5.83 2.14 24.81
C ASP A 128 7.01 2.57 25.72
N ARG A 129 8.24 2.13 25.39
CA ARG A 129 9.48 2.53 26.07
C ARG A 129 10.17 3.73 25.44
N GLY A 130 9.52 4.40 24.47
CA GLY A 130 10.05 5.56 23.76
C GLY A 130 11.12 5.26 22.70
N ALA A 131 11.43 3.97 22.44
CA ALA A 131 12.43 3.59 21.46
C ALA A 131 11.89 3.64 20.02
N ASN A 132 12.81 3.80 19.05
CA ASN A 132 12.50 3.58 17.64
C ASN A 132 12.10 2.10 17.44
N PRO A 133 10.95 1.79 16.80
CA PRO A 133 10.48 0.41 16.64
C PRO A 133 11.34 -0.45 15.70
N GLY A 134 12.30 0.16 15.00
CA GLY A 134 13.13 -0.54 14.02
C GLY A 134 12.38 -0.93 12.75
N ASP A 135 13.01 -1.73 11.94
CA ASP A 135 12.55 -2.13 10.59
C ASP A 135 12.09 -3.59 10.49
N VAL A 136 11.86 -4.25 11.64
CA VAL A 136 11.23 -5.59 11.70
C VAL A 136 9.93 -5.49 12.48
N TRP A 137 8.80 -5.59 11.78
CA TRP A 137 7.47 -5.44 12.36
C TRP A 137 6.75 -6.77 12.44
N SER A 138 6.51 -7.28 13.66
CA SER A 138 5.74 -8.51 13.88
C SER A 138 4.26 -8.16 14.02
N ILE A 139 3.52 -8.24 12.90
CA ILE A 139 2.10 -7.91 12.84
C ILE A 139 1.33 -9.10 12.28
N PRO A 140 0.38 -9.68 13.04
CA PRO A 140 -0.39 -10.83 12.57
C PRO A 140 -1.32 -10.45 11.41
N THR A 141 -1.50 -11.38 10.49
CA THR A 141 -2.56 -11.28 9.48
C THR A 141 -3.91 -11.49 10.15
N ARG A 142 -4.94 -10.80 9.67
CA ARG A 142 -6.31 -11.00 10.13
C ARG A 142 -7.15 -11.63 9.02
N PRO A 143 -8.01 -12.61 9.33
CA PRO A 143 -8.98 -13.10 8.35
C PRO A 143 -9.85 -11.95 7.87
N SER A 144 -10.10 -11.90 6.57
CA SER A 144 -11.11 -10.97 6.06
C SER A 144 -12.50 -11.50 6.48
N GLY A 145 -13.26 -10.72 7.22
CA GLY A 145 -14.68 -11.04 7.49
C GLY A 145 -15.57 -10.96 6.24
N VAL A 146 -15.00 -10.72 5.07
CA VAL A 146 -15.70 -10.48 3.81
C VAL A 146 -15.01 -11.27 2.70
N GLY A 147 -15.36 -12.56 2.58
CA GLY A 147 -14.88 -13.42 1.49
C GLY A 147 -13.40 -13.80 1.56
N HIS A 148 -12.90 -14.49 0.53
CA HIS A 148 -11.58 -15.13 0.47
C HIS A 148 -10.40 -14.17 0.15
N PHE A 149 -10.51 -12.87 0.40
CA PHE A 149 -9.46 -11.91 0.06
C PHE A 149 -8.53 -11.67 1.25
N ALA A 150 -7.22 -11.75 1.00
CA ALA A 150 -6.21 -11.35 1.98
C ALA A 150 -6.30 -9.83 2.19
N VAL A 151 -6.74 -9.42 3.38
CA VAL A 151 -6.84 -8.01 3.75
C VAL A 151 -5.59 -7.59 4.49
N MET A 152 -5.01 -6.46 4.08
CA MET A 152 -3.89 -5.85 4.78
C MET A 152 -4.30 -5.50 6.22
N PRO A 153 -3.50 -5.83 7.25
CA PRO A 153 -3.81 -5.47 8.62
C PRO A 153 -3.87 -3.95 8.81
N THR A 154 -4.89 -3.46 9.50
CA THR A 154 -5.03 -2.02 9.81
C THR A 154 -3.85 -1.47 10.59
N GLU A 155 -3.23 -2.28 11.45
CA GLU A 155 -2.04 -1.90 12.23
C GLU A 155 -0.84 -1.59 11.31
N LEU A 156 -0.63 -2.37 10.24
CA LEU A 156 0.43 -2.12 9.27
C LEU A 156 0.24 -0.75 8.60
N VAL A 157 -0.96 -0.50 8.10
CA VAL A 157 -1.32 0.77 7.45
C VAL A 157 -1.22 1.94 8.43
N ARG A 158 -1.74 1.76 9.66
CA ARG A 158 -1.71 2.78 10.69
C ARG A 158 -0.28 3.25 10.98
N ARG A 159 0.65 2.31 11.14
CA ARG A 159 2.06 2.61 11.39
C ARG A 159 2.68 3.38 10.23
N CYS A 160 2.41 2.99 8.99
CA CYS A 160 2.88 3.71 7.80
C CYS A 160 2.33 5.14 7.76
N LEU A 161 1.02 5.33 7.99
CA LEU A 161 0.39 6.64 7.92
C LEU A 161 0.81 7.55 9.07
N GLN A 162 0.87 7.04 10.30
CA GLN A 162 1.33 7.84 11.44
C GLN A 162 2.77 8.31 11.28
N ALA A 163 3.65 7.47 10.73
CA ALA A 163 5.03 7.86 10.47
C ALA A 163 5.17 8.80 9.27
N GLY A 164 4.47 8.53 8.17
CA GLY A 164 4.76 9.14 6.87
C GLY A 164 3.78 10.20 6.39
N CYS A 165 2.67 10.45 7.11
CA CYS A 165 1.66 11.43 6.72
C CYS A 165 1.41 12.45 7.85
N PRO A 166 1.61 13.76 7.63
CA PRO A 166 1.23 14.76 8.61
C PRO A 166 -0.28 14.78 8.77
N ARG A 167 -0.78 15.02 9.98
CA ARG A 167 -2.23 15.16 10.20
C ARG A 167 -2.80 16.38 9.48
N TRP A 168 -2.06 17.47 9.49
CA TRP A 168 -2.46 18.75 8.92
C TRP A 168 -1.44 19.26 7.93
N VAL A 169 -1.93 19.82 6.84
CA VAL A 169 -1.12 20.57 5.87
C VAL A 169 -1.63 21.99 5.77
N CYS A 170 -0.72 22.89 5.42
CA CYS A 170 -1.07 24.28 5.16
C CYS A 170 -2.06 24.37 3.98
N ALA A 171 -3.15 25.10 4.14
CA ALA A 171 -4.16 25.26 3.10
C ALA A 171 -3.60 25.96 1.84
N ASN A 172 -2.62 26.87 1.99
CA ASN A 172 -2.03 27.62 0.88
C ASN A 172 -0.95 26.81 0.14
N CYS A 173 0.10 26.32 0.83
CA CYS A 173 1.24 25.67 0.17
C CYS A 173 1.19 24.14 0.18
N GLY A 174 0.31 23.53 0.99
CA GLY A 174 0.18 22.08 1.09
C GLY A 174 1.34 21.37 1.79
N LEU A 175 2.29 22.10 2.37
CA LEU A 175 3.36 21.54 3.19
C LEU A 175 2.85 21.17 4.58
N PRO A 176 3.52 20.26 5.31
CA PRO A 176 3.15 19.95 6.70
C PRO A 176 2.95 21.25 7.51
N ALA A 177 1.86 21.32 8.26
CA ALA A 177 1.53 22.50 9.08
C ALA A 177 2.21 22.46 10.45
N GLU A 178 2.93 21.39 10.74
CA GLU A 178 3.71 21.18 11.98
C GLU A 178 5.18 21.43 11.71
N GLY A 179 5.89 22.00 12.70
CA GLY A 179 7.33 22.32 12.59
C GLY A 179 7.65 23.39 11.54
N ASP A 180 8.87 23.37 11.02
CA ASP A 180 9.45 24.42 10.16
C ASP A 180 9.23 24.17 8.64
N TRP A 181 8.16 23.48 8.27
CA TRP A 181 7.89 23.17 6.88
C TRP A 181 7.22 24.30 6.12
N CYS A 182 6.27 24.95 6.77
CA CYS A 182 5.45 26.01 6.16
C CYS A 182 5.88 27.39 6.63
N ARG A 183 6.01 28.35 5.71
CA ARG A 183 6.33 29.77 5.98
C ARG A 183 5.20 30.73 5.60
N CYS A 184 3.98 30.23 5.42
CA CYS A 184 2.84 31.07 4.99
C CYS A 184 2.25 31.95 6.08
N GLY A 185 2.70 31.81 7.33
CA GLY A 185 2.19 32.56 8.49
C GLY A 185 0.89 31.98 9.07
N GLU A 186 0.45 32.53 10.19
CA GLU A 186 -0.69 32.02 10.98
C GLU A 186 -2.04 32.10 10.25
N GLY A 187 -2.20 33.03 9.31
CA GLY A 187 -3.44 33.21 8.54
C GLY A 187 -3.67 32.20 7.42
N ALA A 188 -2.74 31.29 7.16
CA ALA A 188 -2.80 30.37 6.02
C ALA A 188 -3.85 29.26 6.15
N GLY A 189 -4.43 29.04 7.32
CA GLY A 189 -5.36 27.94 7.58
C GLY A 189 -4.70 26.56 7.49
N ARG A 190 -5.45 25.53 7.90
CA ARG A 190 -5.00 24.13 7.86
C ARG A 190 -6.09 23.25 7.26
N ARG A 191 -5.71 22.20 6.56
CA ARG A 191 -6.61 21.15 6.11
C ARG A 191 -6.00 19.78 6.37
N PRO A 192 -6.79 18.71 6.45
CA PRO A 192 -6.26 17.37 6.56
C PRO A 192 -5.31 17.05 5.39
N ALA A 193 -4.30 16.22 5.67
CA ALA A 193 -3.49 15.68 4.59
C ALA A 193 -4.24 14.59 3.83
N VAL A 194 -3.86 14.39 2.56
CA VAL A 194 -4.50 13.43 1.66
C VAL A 194 -3.63 12.19 1.51
N VAL A 195 -4.24 11.01 1.66
CA VAL A 195 -3.65 9.70 1.41
C VAL A 195 -4.21 9.16 0.11
N LEU A 196 -3.32 8.74 -0.80
CA LEU A 196 -3.69 8.06 -2.05
C LEU A 196 -3.30 6.58 -1.97
N ASP A 197 -4.26 5.69 -2.26
CA ASP A 197 -4.02 4.26 -2.45
C ASP A 197 -4.46 3.84 -3.86
N PRO A 198 -3.52 3.58 -4.79
CA PRO A 198 -3.84 3.18 -6.16
C PRO A 198 -4.27 1.71 -6.30
N PHE A 199 -4.27 0.95 -5.21
CA PHE A 199 -4.69 -0.46 -5.15
C PHE A 199 -5.56 -0.70 -3.91
N VAL A 200 -6.57 0.14 -3.73
CA VAL A 200 -7.29 0.26 -2.46
C VAL A 200 -8.04 -1.01 -2.03
N GLY A 201 -8.39 -1.88 -2.96
CA GLY A 201 -9.03 -3.16 -2.70
C GLY A 201 -10.26 -3.02 -1.80
N SER A 202 -10.23 -3.67 -0.65
CA SER A 202 -11.31 -3.62 0.34
C SER A 202 -11.35 -2.34 1.19
N GLY A 203 -10.53 -1.33 0.90
CA GLY A 203 -10.55 -0.01 1.54
C GLY A 203 -9.85 0.09 2.89
N THR A 204 -8.87 -0.78 3.20
CA THR A 204 -8.19 -0.72 4.50
C THR A 204 -7.45 0.59 4.72
N THR A 205 -6.79 1.10 3.69
CA THR A 205 -6.07 2.40 3.75
C THR A 205 -7.03 3.55 4.02
N LEU A 206 -8.19 3.58 3.34
CA LEU A 206 -9.19 4.63 3.53
C LEU A 206 -9.82 4.57 4.94
N LEU A 207 -10.06 3.35 5.45
CA LEU A 207 -10.56 3.17 6.80
C LEU A 207 -9.62 3.77 7.84
N VAL A 208 -8.32 3.44 7.74
CA VAL A 208 -7.30 3.94 8.67
C VAL A 208 -7.06 5.44 8.49
N ALA A 209 -7.06 5.94 7.25
CA ALA A 209 -6.96 7.38 6.98
C ALA A 209 -8.08 8.16 7.71
N ARG A 210 -9.32 7.69 7.58
CA ARG A 210 -10.48 8.28 8.29
C ARG A 210 -10.31 8.25 9.80
N GLU A 211 -9.88 7.12 10.38
CA GLU A 211 -9.66 6.99 11.83
C GLU A 211 -8.58 7.96 12.34
N LEU A 212 -7.62 8.33 11.50
CA LEU A 212 -6.57 9.30 11.80
C LEU A 212 -6.97 10.75 11.47
N GLY A 213 -8.19 10.97 10.95
CA GLY A 213 -8.65 12.30 10.55
C GLY A 213 -7.96 12.83 9.30
N LEU A 214 -7.55 11.95 8.39
CA LEU A 214 -6.96 12.24 7.08
C LEU A 214 -8.02 12.12 5.98
N GLU A 215 -7.84 12.85 4.88
CA GLU A 215 -8.57 12.61 3.65
C GLU A 215 -8.01 11.38 2.93
N GLY A 216 -8.88 10.61 2.26
CA GLY A 216 -8.49 9.40 1.55
C GLY A 216 -8.99 9.37 0.12
N VAL A 217 -8.10 9.05 -0.82
CA VAL A 217 -8.40 8.78 -2.23
C VAL A 217 -7.98 7.35 -2.54
N GLY A 218 -8.91 6.55 -3.06
CA GLY A 218 -8.65 5.16 -3.45
C GLY A 218 -8.94 4.95 -4.92
N ILE A 219 -8.10 4.16 -5.60
CA ILE A 219 -8.32 3.70 -6.96
C ILE A 219 -8.44 2.17 -6.91
N GLU A 220 -9.48 1.63 -7.54
CA GLU A 220 -9.72 0.19 -7.63
C GLU A 220 -10.18 -0.17 -9.04
N LEU A 221 -9.52 -1.16 -9.61
CA LEU A 221 -9.85 -1.63 -10.97
C LEU A 221 -11.03 -2.60 -10.97
N ASN A 222 -11.20 -3.38 -9.88
CA ASN A 222 -12.30 -4.33 -9.77
C ASN A 222 -13.52 -3.70 -9.08
N PRO A 223 -14.63 -3.45 -9.81
CA PRO A 223 -15.82 -2.80 -9.26
C PRO A 223 -16.52 -3.62 -8.15
N GLU A 224 -16.26 -4.94 -8.04
CA GLU A 224 -16.84 -5.76 -6.97
C GLU A 224 -16.40 -5.30 -5.57
N TYR A 225 -15.22 -4.66 -5.45
CA TYR A 225 -14.74 -4.11 -4.20
C TYR A 225 -15.51 -2.88 -3.72
N GLU A 226 -16.23 -2.17 -4.60
CA GLU A 226 -16.98 -0.97 -4.21
C GLU A 226 -17.99 -1.26 -3.10
N SER A 227 -18.79 -2.32 -3.23
CA SER A 227 -19.77 -2.71 -2.23
C SER A 227 -19.14 -3.07 -0.89
N VAL A 228 -17.97 -3.74 -0.93
CA VAL A 228 -17.18 -4.12 0.25
C VAL A 228 -16.63 -2.88 0.95
N MET A 229 -16.05 -1.94 0.18
CA MET A 229 -15.53 -0.67 0.71
C MET A 229 -16.64 0.15 1.37
N ARG A 230 -17.77 0.34 0.68
CA ARG A 230 -18.92 1.09 1.22
C ARG A 230 -19.40 0.50 2.54
N LYS A 231 -19.54 -0.83 2.64
CA LYS A 231 -19.92 -1.51 3.88
C LYS A 231 -18.90 -1.29 4.99
N ARG A 232 -17.60 -1.40 4.70
CA ARG A 232 -16.54 -1.23 5.70
C ARG A 232 -16.39 0.22 6.16
N LEU A 233 -16.57 1.16 5.27
CA LEU A 233 -16.51 2.58 5.59
C LEU A 233 -17.80 3.11 6.23
N GLY A 234 -18.83 2.26 6.44
CA GLY A 234 -20.06 2.66 7.11
C GLY A 234 -20.89 3.64 6.29
N ALA A 235 -20.81 3.61 4.96
CA ALA A 235 -21.51 4.52 4.05
C ALA A 235 -23.04 4.27 3.96
N GLY A 236 -23.67 3.91 5.07
CA GLY A 236 -25.15 3.82 5.16
C GLY A 236 -25.84 5.16 5.41
N ASN A 237 -25.24 6.13 6.11
CA ASN A 237 -25.90 7.40 6.48
C ASN A 237 -24.96 8.56 6.85
N VAL A 238 -23.69 8.52 6.51
CA VAL A 238 -22.80 9.67 6.70
C VAL A 238 -22.36 10.14 5.34
N LEU A 239 -22.76 11.34 4.95
CA LEU A 239 -22.07 12.13 3.95
C LEU A 239 -20.61 12.19 4.40
N LEU A 240 -19.77 11.33 3.83
CA LEU A 240 -18.33 11.42 3.99
C LEU A 240 -17.92 12.60 3.12
N PRO A 241 -17.53 13.75 3.69
CA PRO A 241 -17.31 14.95 2.89
C PRO A 241 -16.23 14.74 1.84
N ASP A 242 -15.36 13.72 1.94
CA ASP A 242 -14.14 13.70 1.15
C ASP A 242 -13.62 12.32 0.72
N VAL A 243 -14.48 11.32 0.52
CA VAL A 243 -14.10 10.07 -0.14
C VAL A 243 -14.74 10.04 -1.52
N SER A 244 -13.98 10.37 -2.55
CA SER A 244 -14.42 10.22 -3.93
C SER A 244 -14.07 8.82 -4.45
N PHE A 245 -15.09 8.09 -4.90
CA PHE A 245 -14.93 6.82 -5.59
C PHE A 245 -14.95 7.08 -7.09
N HIS A 246 -13.83 6.81 -7.75
CA HIS A 246 -13.77 6.80 -9.21
C HIS A 246 -13.64 5.35 -9.66
N CYS A 247 -14.73 4.76 -10.13
CA CYS A 247 -14.70 3.51 -10.86
C CYS A 247 -14.49 3.85 -12.34
N PHE A 248 -13.33 3.55 -12.89
CA PHE A 248 -13.11 3.61 -14.31
C PHE A 248 -13.75 2.37 -14.95
N ARG A 249 -14.77 2.56 -15.77
CA ARG A 249 -15.26 1.54 -16.71
C ARG A 249 -14.42 1.63 -17.97
N GLU A 250 -14.00 0.49 -18.51
CA GLU A 250 -13.37 0.49 -19.83
C GLU A 250 -14.33 1.11 -20.82
N GLY A 251 -13.94 2.23 -21.45
CA GLY A 251 -14.69 2.90 -22.49
C GLY A 251 -15.11 4.35 -22.23
N GLU A 252 -14.69 4.99 -21.13
CA GLU A 252 -14.85 6.43 -20.91
C GLU A 252 -13.50 7.16 -20.89
#